data_bd0703506c8b6e669b1eda0f40b2f2b1
#
_entry.id   bd0703506c8b6e669b1eda0f40b2f2b1
#
_cell.length_a   1.000
_cell.length_b   1.000
_cell.length_c   1.000
_cell.angle_alpha   90.00
_cell.angle_beta   90.00
_cell.angle_gamma   90.00
#
_symmetry.space_group_name_H-M   'P 1'
#
loop_
_entity.id
_entity.type
_entity.pdbx_description
1 polymer ?
#
loop_
_entity_poly.entity_id
_entity_poly.type
_entity_poly.pdbx_seq_one_letter_code
_entity_poly.pdbx_strand_id
1 'polypeptide(L)'
;MDASRSLDYGTLAAAPSLHGVSLPGWIYSDPDFLQAEKEHVFLSSWQIVCHLNDIPNAGDYQTLDFLGEPLVAVRGQEGAVRVFFNVCRHRAARILDGDSGRCARRPSTADYDIESQC
;
A
#
# COMPACT_ATOMS: atom_id res chain seq x y z
N MET A 1 8.82 26.99 20.36
CA MET A 1 8.43 25.69 19.78
C MET A 1 9.46 25.37 18.73
N ASP A 2 10.33 24.50 19.07
CA ASP A 2 11.51 24.20 18.24
C ASP A 2 11.14 23.09 17.24
N ALA A 3 11.05 23.46 15.98
CA ALA A 3 10.53 22.63 14.89
C ALA A 3 11.64 21.98 14.06
N SER A 4 12.82 21.78 14.63
CA SER A 4 13.92 21.12 13.91
C SER A 4 14.58 20.02 14.72
N ARG A 5 13.82 18.98 15.12
CA ARG A 5 14.42 17.69 15.35
C ARG A 5 14.61 17.03 13.99
N SER A 6 15.73 17.32 13.35
CA SER A 6 16.20 16.41 12.32
C SER A 6 16.48 15.08 13.02
N LEU A 7 15.71 14.05 12.69
CA LEU A 7 15.98 12.69 13.14
C LEU A 7 17.34 12.30 12.56
N ASP A 8 18.37 12.38 13.38
CA ASP A 8 19.69 11.89 13.00
C ASP A 8 19.70 10.36 13.11
N TYR A 9 19.33 9.71 12.02
CA TYR A 9 19.38 8.25 11.92
C TYR A 9 20.78 7.67 12.11
N GLY A 10 21.83 8.47 11.91
CA GLY A 10 23.22 8.09 12.19
C GLY A 10 23.46 7.81 13.67
N THR A 11 22.77 8.52 14.56
CA THR A 11 22.88 8.33 16.01
C THR A 11 22.21 7.04 16.46
N LEU A 12 21.11 6.62 15.81
CA LEU A 12 20.46 5.34 16.08
C LEU A 12 21.32 4.15 15.61
N ALA A 13 22.02 4.27 14.48
CA ALA A 13 22.93 3.24 13.98
C ALA A 13 24.21 3.12 14.83
N ALA A 14 24.60 4.18 15.51
CA ALA A 14 25.77 4.24 16.40
C ALA A 14 25.44 3.94 17.88
N ALA A 15 24.16 3.72 18.22
CA ALA A 15 23.76 3.41 19.58
C ALA A 15 24.44 2.09 20.03
N PRO A 16 25.08 2.06 21.20
CA PRO A 16 25.71 0.85 21.70
C PRO A 16 24.64 -0.22 21.87
N SER A 17 24.86 -1.36 21.26
CA SER A 17 24.05 -2.58 21.19
C SER A 17 22.71 -2.52 21.94
N LEU A 18 21.61 -2.30 21.22
CA LEU A 18 20.24 -2.46 21.72
C LEU A 18 19.89 -3.95 21.97
N HIS A 19 20.89 -4.83 22.08
CA HIS A 19 20.66 -6.23 22.37
C HIS A 19 19.95 -6.40 23.70
N GLY A 20 18.69 -6.84 23.66
CA GLY A 20 17.87 -7.11 24.83
C GLY A 20 17.12 -5.90 25.40
N VAL A 21 17.12 -4.75 24.72
CA VAL A 21 16.37 -3.55 25.12
C VAL A 21 15.27 -3.27 24.10
N SER A 22 14.08 -2.94 24.57
CA SER A 22 12.98 -2.49 23.71
C SER A 22 13.29 -1.14 23.08
N LEU A 23 12.71 -0.89 21.91
CA LEU A 23 12.77 0.43 21.29
C LEU A 23 12.17 1.49 22.23
N PRO A 24 12.67 2.74 22.21
CA PRO A 24 12.13 3.81 23.02
C PRO A 24 10.64 4.03 22.74
N GLY A 25 9.83 4.23 23.78
CA GLY A 25 8.37 4.36 23.65
C GLY A 25 7.90 5.49 22.75
N TRP A 26 8.67 6.57 22.60
CA TRP A 26 8.33 7.70 21.75
C TRP A 26 8.24 7.35 20.26
N ILE A 27 8.96 6.33 19.79
CA ILE A 27 8.92 5.85 18.39
C ILE A 27 7.50 5.48 17.96
N TYR A 28 6.69 4.96 18.90
CA TYR A 28 5.33 4.49 18.62
C TYR A 28 4.29 5.61 18.56
N SER A 29 4.65 6.84 18.92
CA SER A 29 3.71 7.97 18.99
C SER A 29 4.20 9.24 18.30
N ASP A 30 5.41 9.25 17.78
CA ASP A 30 6.00 10.41 17.11
C ASP A 30 5.58 10.45 15.64
N PRO A 31 4.86 11.51 15.19
CA PRO A 31 4.39 11.61 13.81
C PRO A 31 5.52 11.82 12.80
N ASP A 32 6.61 12.46 13.18
CA ASP A 32 7.76 12.69 12.29
C ASP A 32 8.50 11.38 12.06
N PHE A 33 8.61 10.55 13.10
CA PHE A 33 9.17 9.21 12.97
C PHE A 33 8.31 8.33 12.05
N LEU A 34 6.98 8.35 12.20
CA LEU A 34 6.06 7.64 11.32
C LEU A 34 6.20 8.09 9.85
N GLN A 35 6.36 9.39 9.62
CA GLN A 35 6.57 9.91 8.27
C GLN A 35 7.87 9.39 7.66
N ALA A 36 8.93 9.35 8.44
CA ALA A 36 10.20 8.78 8.02
C ALA A 36 10.11 7.26 7.73
N GLU A 37 9.37 6.50 8.55
CA GLU A 37 9.10 5.08 8.28
C GLU A 37 8.34 4.90 6.95
N LYS A 38 7.33 5.73 6.67
CA LYS A 38 6.59 5.69 5.40
C LYS A 38 7.52 5.85 4.21
N GLU A 39 8.39 6.85 4.24
CA GLU A 39 9.27 7.20 3.12
C GLU A 39 10.41 6.21 2.92
N HIS A 40 11.05 5.80 4.01
CA HIS A 40 12.30 5.02 3.95
C HIS A 40 12.11 3.52 4.13
N VAL A 41 11.00 3.09 4.72
CA VAL A 41 10.73 1.67 4.97
C VAL A 41 9.57 1.18 4.12
N PHE A 42 8.36 1.69 4.35
CA PHE A 42 7.15 1.12 3.74
C PHE A 42 7.09 1.31 2.24
N LEU A 43 7.35 2.52 1.73
CA LEU A 43 7.28 2.82 0.28
C LEU A 43 8.45 2.22 -0.51
N SER A 44 9.54 1.87 0.14
CA SER A 44 10.73 1.29 -0.49
C SER A 44 10.85 -0.23 -0.33
N SER A 45 9.90 -0.88 0.35
CA SER A 45 9.94 -2.29 0.69
C SER A 45 8.77 -3.05 0.06
N TRP A 46 8.94 -4.36 -0.10
CA TRP A 46 7.86 -5.25 -0.50
C TRP A 46 6.77 -5.28 0.57
N GLN A 47 5.51 -5.18 0.14
CA GLN A 47 4.34 -5.19 1.00
C GLN A 47 3.42 -6.36 0.64
N ILE A 48 2.81 -6.95 1.66
CA ILE A 48 1.76 -7.95 1.46
C ILE A 48 0.46 -7.23 1.16
N VAL A 49 -0.16 -7.53 0.03
CA VAL A 49 -1.42 -6.93 -0.41
C VAL A 49 -2.62 -7.82 -0.05
N CYS A 50 -2.60 -9.06 -0.47
CA CYS A 50 -3.64 -10.05 -0.21
C CYS A 50 -3.09 -11.47 -0.41
N HIS A 51 -3.87 -12.48 -0.01
CA HIS A 51 -3.58 -13.85 -0.36
C HIS A 51 -4.16 -14.19 -1.74
N LEU A 52 -3.48 -15.03 -2.52
CA LEU A 52 -3.94 -15.41 -3.86
C LEU A 52 -5.31 -16.12 -3.86
N ASN A 53 -5.66 -16.79 -2.75
CA ASN A 53 -6.97 -17.41 -2.58
C ASN A 53 -8.10 -16.42 -2.33
N ASP A 54 -7.79 -15.16 -1.99
CA ASP A 54 -8.82 -14.12 -1.81
C ASP A 54 -9.35 -13.63 -3.16
N ILE A 55 -8.53 -13.80 -4.22
CA ILE A 55 -8.86 -13.45 -5.61
C ILE A 55 -8.60 -14.64 -6.54
N PRO A 56 -9.31 -15.78 -6.39
CA PRO A 56 -8.99 -17.05 -7.07
C PRO A 56 -9.26 -17.04 -8.57
N ASN A 57 -10.20 -16.21 -9.04
CA ASN A 57 -10.63 -16.24 -10.44
C ASN A 57 -10.30 -14.94 -11.17
N ALA A 58 -10.22 -15.03 -12.50
CA ALA A 58 -10.06 -13.86 -13.35
C ALA A 58 -11.20 -12.84 -13.10
N GLY A 59 -10.83 -11.58 -12.92
CA GLY A 59 -11.75 -10.49 -12.57
C GLY A 59 -11.98 -10.32 -11.08
N ASP A 60 -11.60 -11.27 -10.24
CA ASP A 60 -11.70 -11.07 -8.78
C ASP A 60 -10.74 -9.97 -8.35
N TYR A 61 -11.21 -9.14 -7.42
CA TYR A 61 -10.42 -8.04 -6.88
C TYR A 61 -10.54 -7.94 -5.36
N GLN A 62 -9.53 -7.32 -4.78
CA GLN A 62 -9.54 -6.90 -3.39
C GLN A 62 -9.01 -5.47 -3.28
N THR A 63 -9.73 -4.62 -2.56
CA THR A 63 -9.31 -3.27 -2.26
C THR A 63 -8.54 -3.22 -0.94
N LEU A 64 -7.64 -2.28 -0.82
CA LEU A 64 -6.94 -2.00 0.43
C LEU A 64 -6.59 -0.51 0.49
N ASP A 65 -6.40 -0.02 1.69
CA ASP A 65 -5.84 1.30 1.93
C ASP A 65 -4.41 1.10 2.47
N PHE A 66 -3.45 1.62 1.76
CA PHE A 66 -2.04 1.53 2.15
C PHE A 66 -1.47 2.92 2.38
N LEU A 67 -1.25 3.26 3.65
CA LEU A 67 -0.70 4.55 4.09
C LEU A 67 -1.54 5.76 3.62
N GLY A 68 -2.85 5.58 3.46
CA GLY A 68 -3.78 6.59 2.96
C GLY A 68 -4.00 6.57 1.45
N GLU A 69 -3.31 5.67 0.73
CA GLU A 69 -3.49 5.49 -0.71
C GLU A 69 -4.45 4.32 -0.99
N PRO A 70 -5.56 4.56 -1.68
CA PRO A 70 -6.49 3.52 -2.05
C PRO A 70 -5.91 2.67 -3.19
N LEU A 71 -5.74 1.38 -2.94
CA LEU A 71 -5.21 0.41 -3.89
C LEU A 71 -6.25 -0.66 -4.20
N VAL A 72 -6.08 -1.33 -5.33
CA VAL A 72 -6.83 -2.51 -5.72
C VAL A 72 -5.92 -3.56 -6.34
N ALA A 73 -6.01 -4.78 -5.84
CA ALA A 73 -5.39 -5.96 -6.44
C ALA A 73 -6.44 -6.66 -7.32
N VAL A 74 -6.12 -6.97 -8.55
CA VAL A 74 -7.01 -7.62 -9.51
C VAL A 74 -6.32 -8.80 -10.17
N ARG A 75 -7.03 -9.93 -10.28
CA ARG A 75 -6.54 -11.07 -11.06
C ARG A 75 -6.90 -10.92 -12.52
N GLY A 76 -5.89 -10.91 -13.37
CA GLY A 76 -6.01 -10.86 -14.83
C GLY A 76 -6.57 -12.12 -15.46
N GLN A 77 -6.98 -12.05 -16.74
CA GLN A 77 -7.48 -13.20 -17.51
C GLN A 77 -6.41 -14.30 -17.64
N GLU A 78 -5.16 -13.93 -17.76
CA GLU A 78 -4.01 -14.79 -17.83
C GLU A 78 -3.58 -15.38 -16.46
N GLY A 79 -4.31 -15.03 -15.38
CA GLY A 79 -4.02 -15.46 -14.01
C GLY A 79 -3.01 -14.60 -13.25
N ALA A 80 -2.37 -13.64 -13.90
CA ALA A 80 -1.48 -12.70 -13.24
C ALA A 80 -2.26 -11.74 -12.33
N VAL A 81 -1.70 -11.40 -11.18
CA VAL A 81 -2.26 -10.39 -10.27
C VAL A 81 -1.51 -9.07 -10.48
N ARG A 82 -2.26 -8.00 -10.60
CA ARG A 82 -1.74 -6.64 -10.70
C ARG A 82 -2.35 -5.77 -9.64
N VAL A 83 -1.60 -4.77 -9.18
CA VAL A 83 -2.06 -3.79 -8.19
C VAL A 83 -2.07 -2.41 -8.84
N PHE A 84 -3.16 -1.69 -8.64
CA PHE A 84 -3.37 -0.35 -9.19
C PHE A 84 -3.82 0.60 -8.09
N PHE A 85 -3.67 1.90 -8.33
CA PHE A 85 -4.39 2.90 -7.55
C PHE A 85 -5.89 2.80 -7.84
N ASN A 86 -6.69 2.70 -6.78
CA ASN A 86 -8.16 2.62 -6.89
C ASN A 86 -8.77 4.01 -7.01
N VAL A 87 -8.30 4.79 -7.97
CA VAL A 87 -8.70 6.18 -8.19
C VAL A 87 -8.87 6.44 -9.68
N CYS A 88 -10.01 7.02 -10.06
CA CYS A 88 -10.28 7.46 -11.41
C CYS A 88 -9.39 8.67 -11.77
N ARG A 89 -8.66 8.60 -12.87
CA ARG A 89 -7.82 9.70 -13.35
C ARG A 89 -8.59 10.99 -13.67
N HIS A 90 -9.86 10.87 -14.06
CA HIS A 90 -10.66 12.00 -14.52
C HIS A 90 -11.37 12.73 -13.37
N ARG A 91 -11.82 11.98 -12.34
CA ARG A 91 -12.70 12.48 -11.30
C ARG A 91 -12.18 12.30 -9.87
N ALA A 92 -11.01 11.72 -9.70
CA ALA A 92 -10.42 11.40 -8.40
C ALA A 92 -11.35 10.58 -7.46
N ALA A 93 -12.38 9.93 -8.02
CA ALA A 93 -13.29 9.05 -7.28
C ALA A 93 -12.72 7.63 -7.22
N ARG A 94 -13.11 6.85 -6.21
CA ARG A 94 -12.81 5.42 -6.18
C ARG A 94 -13.47 4.73 -7.37
N ILE A 95 -12.75 3.81 -7.99
CA ILE A 95 -13.23 3.04 -9.15
C ILE A 95 -14.05 1.84 -8.69
N LEU A 96 -13.53 1.14 -7.68
CA LEU A 96 -14.15 -0.05 -7.09
C LEU A 96 -14.46 0.20 -5.62
N ASP A 97 -15.71 0.00 -5.25
CA ASP A 97 -16.20 0.10 -3.89
C ASP A 97 -16.24 -1.27 -3.21
N GLY A 98 -16.22 -1.23 -1.86
CA GLY A 98 -16.23 -2.44 -1.05
C GLY A 98 -14.85 -3.08 -0.93
N ASP A 99 -14.74 -4.08 -0.05
CA ASP A 99 -13.45 -4.69 0.29
C ASP A 99 -12.99 -5.69 -0.79
N SER A 100 -13.95 -6.37 -1.44
CA SER A 100 -13.67 -7.37 -2.47
C SER A 100 -14.86 -7.57 -3.38
N GLY A 101 -14.63 -8.16 -4.54
CA GLY A 101 -15.70 -8.47 -5.50
C GLY A 101 -15.18 -9.05 -6.81
N ARG A 102 -16.01 -9.01 -7.82
CA ARG A 102 -15.66 -9.43 -9.17
C ARG A 102 -16.08 -8.36 -10.17
N CYS A 103 -15.16 -7.96 -11.03
CA CYS A 103 -15.45 -7.06 -12.15
C CYS A 103 -16.43 -7.73 -13.11
N ALA A 104 -17.59 -7.11 -13.33
CA ALA A 104 -18.68 -7.66 -14.15
C ALA A 104 -18.34 -7.66 -15.64
N ARG A 105 -17.42 -6.84 -16.09
CA ARG A 105 -17.01 -6.75 -17.49
C ARG A 105 -15.89 -7.73 -17.77
N ARG A 106 -16.06 -8.62 -18.73
CA ARG A 106 -14.96 -9.41 -19.30
C ARG A 106 -13.99 -8.44 -19.96
N PRO A 107 -12.75 -8.34 -19.49
CA PRO A 107 -11.75 -7.56 -20.20
C PRO A 107 -11.47 -8.23 -21.53
N SER A 108 -11.52 -7.47 -22.60
CA SER A 108 -11.01 -7.92 -23.90
C SER A 108 -9.48 -8.01 -23.80
N THR A 109 -9.00 -9.14 -24.01
CA THR A 109 -7.71 -9.69 -24.51
C THR A 109 -6.38 -8.95 -24.36
N ALA A 110 -6.14 -7.89 -23.66
CA ALA A 110 -4.76 -7.44 -23.43
C ALA A 110 -4.54 -6.58 -22.20
N ASP A 111 -5.45 -5.69 -21.85
CA ASP A 111 -5.22 -4.75 -20.77
C ASP A 111 -6.44 -4.71 -19.86
N TYR A 112 -6.23 -4.97 -18.58
CA TYR A 112 -7.15 -4.56 -17.55
C TYR A 112 -7.14 -3.04 -17.52
N ASP A 113 -7.96 -2.48 -18.36
CA ASP A 113 -8.20 -1.05 -18.35
C ASP A 113 -9.22 -0.73 -17.27
N ILE A 114 -8.72 -0.56 -16.04
CA ILE A 114 -9.53 -0.08 -14.93
C ILE A 114 -10.09 1.32 -15.29
N GLU A 115 -9.42 2.05 -16.17
CA GLU A 115 -9.88 3.36 -16.64
C GLU A 115 -11.20 3.28 -17.41
N SER A 116 -11.54 2.14 -18.01
CA SER A 116 -12.83 1.94 -18.69
C SER A 116 -14.01 1.77 -17.73
N GLN A 117 -13.76 1.68 -16.42
CA GLN A 117 -14.82 1.62 -15.39
C GLN A 117 -15.28 3.02 -14.94
N CYS A 118 -14.53 4.06 -15.28
CA CYS A 118 -14.93 5.45 -15.11
C CYS A 118 -15.89 5.84 -16.24
#